data_41e3cdd48c147ca32d52b220acc797b6
#
_entry.id   41e3cdd48c147ca32d52b220acc797b6
#
_cell.length_a   1.000
_cell.length_b   1.000
_cell.length_c   1.000
_cell.angle_alpha   90.00
_cell.angle_beta   90.00
_cell.angle_gamma   90.00
#
_symmetry.space_group_name_H-M   'P 1'
#
loop_
_entity.id
_entity.type
_entity.pdbx_description
1 polymer ?
#
loop_
_entity_poly.entity_id
_entity_poly.type
_entity_poly.pdbx_seq_one_letter_code
_entity_poly.pdbx_strand_id
1 'polypeptide(L)'
;KINSSDEIAISYFQSTKDKLLIILNNSGIEPFTPNLNTQSLDHHGCEVDINTEPTIDKSKNNLIHSVVAKGYKLILKNQDIRYIRKALVKVFEYQEK
;
A
#
# COMPACT_ATOMS: atom_id res chain seq x y z
N LYS A 1 -11.99 -12.59 30.83
CA LYS A 1 -12.42 -11.26 31.22
C LYS A 1 -11.29 -10.25 30.97
N ILE A 2 -11.56 -9.29 30.10
CA ILE A 2 -10.62 -8.21 29.85
C ILE A 2 -10.67 -7.26 31.05
N ASN A 3 -9.52 -6.97 31.64
CA ASN A 3 -9.50 -6.03 32.73
C ASN A 3 -9.44 -4.58 32.22
N SER A 4 -9.68 -3.61 33.11
CA SER A 4 -9.73 -2.21 32.72
C SER A 4 -8.40 -1.68 32.17
N SER A 5 -7.28 -2.25 32.59
CA SER A 5 -5.96 -1.87 32.08
C SER A 5 -5.80 -2.24 30.61
N ASP A 6 -6.31 -3.39 30.20
CA ASP A 6 -6.25 -3.82 28.81
C ASP A 6 -7.14 -2.96 27.92
N GLU A 7 -8.33 -2.60 28.40
CA GLU A 7 -9.23 -1.71 27.68
C GLU A 7 -8.62 -0.31 27.49
N ILE A 8 -7.99 0.21 28.51
CA ILE A 8 -7.30 1.50 28.43
C ILE A 8 -6.15 1.46 27.44
N ALA A 9 -5.37 0.37 27.44
CA ALA A 9 -4.26 0.21 26.53
C ALA A 9 -4.73 0.14 25.07
N ILE A 10 -5.80 -0.58 24.79
CA ILE A 10 -6.37 -0.68 23.44
C ILE A 10 -6.88 0.69 22.97
N SER A 11 -7.62 1.38 23.82
CA SER A 11 -8.16 2.71 23.51
C SER A 11 -7.04 3.72 23.23
N TYR A 12 -5.99 3.72 24.05
CA TYR A 12 -4.83 4.59 23.85
C TYR A 12 -4.12 4.31 22.53
N PHE A 13 -3.94 3.05 22.18
CA PHE A 13 -3.32 2.66 20.93
C PHE A 13 -4.10 3.17 19.72
N GLN A 14 -5.42 3.00 19.71
CA GLN A 14 -6.25 3.50 18.61
C GLN A 14 -6.23 5.00 18.50
N SER A 15 -6.29 5.71 19.62
CA SER A 15 -6.22 7.17 19.66
C SER A 15 -4.88 7.68 19.10
N THR A 16 -3.79 7.01 19.44
CA THR A 16 -2.46 7.35 18.93
C THR A 16 -2.37 7.14 17.43
N LYS A 17 -2.95 6.05 16.93
CA LYS A 17 -2.99 5.75 15.49
C LYS A 17 -3.76 6.84 14.73
N ASP A 18 -4.92 7.26 15.24
CA ASP A 18 -5.72 8.30 14.61
C ASP A 18 -4.99 9.64 14.58
N LYS A 19 -4.33 10.01 15.69
CA LYS A 19 -3.52 11.22 15.76
C LYS A 19 -2.35 11.17 14.78
N LEU A 20 -1.71 10.01 14.62
CA LEU A 20 -0.60 9.85 13.69
C LEU A 20 -1.08 10.06 12.25
N LEU A 21 -2.24 9.52 11.88
CA LEU A 21 -2.81 9.72 10.55
C LEU A 21 -3.10 11.20 10.27
N ILE A 22 -3.62 11.94 11.26
CA ILE A 22 -3.86 13.37 11.13
C ILE A 22 -2.54 14.14 10.92
N ILE A 23 -1.51 13.81 11.68
CA ILE A 23 -0.19 14.43 11.55
C ILE A 23 0.40 14.13 10.18
N LEU A 24 0.30 12.89 9.69
CA LEU A 24 0.79 12.51 8.38
C LEU A 24 0.11 13.31 7.27
N ASN A 25 -1.21 13.45 7.33
CA ASN A 25 -1.95 14.24 6.35
C ASN A 25 -1.54 15.70 6.35
N ASN A 26 -1.36 16.29 7.53
CA ASN A 26 -0.96 17.70 7.67
C ASN A 26 0.48 17.95 7.23
N SER A 27 1.31 16.90 7.20
CA SER A 27 2.72 16.99 6.79
C SER A 27 2.94 16.79 5.30
N GLY A 28 1.87 16.65 4.50
CA GLY A 28 1.99 16.37 3.08
C GLY A 28 2.23 14.90 2.76
N ILE A 29 2.07 14.02 3.74
CA ILE A 29 2.17 12.58 3.53
C ILE A 29 0.78 12.05 3.16
N GLU A 30 0.70 11.34 2.05
CA GLU A 30 -0.55 10.81 1.54
C GLU A 30 -0.47 9.30 1.31
N PRO A 31 -1.54 8.56 1.66
CA PRO A 31 -1.63 7.17 1.24
C PRO A 31 -1.93 7.12 -0.26
N PHE A 32 -1.46 6.07 -0.91
CA PHE A 32 -1.76 5.87 -2.32
C PHE A 32 -1.90 4.39 -2.65
N THR A 33 -2.70 4.10 -3.68
CA THR A 33 -2.84 2.77 -4.24
C THR A 33 -2.67 2.88 -5.76
N PRO A 34 -1.84 2.00 -6.36
CA PRO A 34 -1.73 1.99 -7.82
C PRO A 34 -3.02 1.45 -8.46
N ASN A 35 -3.24 1.81 -9.71
CA ASN A 35 -4.40 1.34 -10.47
C ASN A 35 -4.26 -0.14 -10.81
N LEU A 36 -5.34 -0.88 -10.66
CA LEU A 36 -5.39 -2.27 -11.07
C LEU A 36 -5.34 -2.39 -12.60
N ASN A 37 -4.89 -3.53 -13.08
CA ASN A 37 -4.77 -3.85 -14.50
C ASN A 37 -3.82 -2.91 -15.27
N THR A 38 -2.87 -2.30 -14.56
CA THR A 38 -1.77 -1.52 -15.14
C THR A 38 -0.45 -2.25 -14.92
N GLN A 39 0.55 -1.94 -15.74
CA GLN A 39 1.87 -2.57 -15.62
C GLN A 39 2.55 -2.15 -14.32
N SER A 40 2.95 -3.14 -13.52
CA SER A 40 3.62 -2.85 -12.24
C SER A 40 4.94 -2.10 -12.44
N LEU A 41 5.63 -2.34 -13.55
CA LEU A 41 6.90 -1.70 -13.86
C LEU A 41 6.77 -0.20 -14.15
N ASP A 42 5.55 0.27 -14.49
CA ASP A 42 5.29 1.69 -14.74
C ASP A 42 5.09 2.48 -13.46
N HIS A 43 5.05 1.82 -12.31
CA HIS A 43 4.82 2.47 -11.01
C HIS A 43 6.07 2.43 -10.15
N HIS A 44 6.72 3.57 -9.98
CA HIS A 44 7.93 3.67 -9.16
C HIS A 44 7.69 3.43 -7.67
N GLY A 45 6.48 3.64 -7.22
CA GLY A 45 6.12 3.49 -5.80
C GLY A 45 5.60 2.12 -5.42
N CYS A 46 5.81 1.10 -6.25
CA CYS A 46 5.27 -0.24 -6.02
C CYS A 46 6.37 -1.27 -5.80
N GLU A 47 6.10 -2.20 -4.88
CA GLU A 47 6.87 -3.44 -4.73
C GLU A 47 5.95 -4.60 -5.07
N VAL A 48 6.50 -5.61 -5.74
CA VAL A 48 5.72 -6.78 -6.15
C VAL A 48 5.88 -7.89 -5.12
N ASP A 49 4.74 -8.43 -4.65
CA ASP A 49 4.73 -9.58 -3.76
C ASP A 49 5.30 -10.80 -4.48
N ILE A 50 6.00 -11.65 -3.74
CA ILE A 50 6.51 -12.92 -4.27
C ILE A 50 5.37 -13.87 -4.68
N ASN A 51 4.21 -13.73 -4.07
CA ASN A 51 3.03 -14.51 -4.45
C ASN A 51 2.34 -13.80 -5.62
N THR A 52 2.08 -14.55 -6.68
CA THR A 52 1.45 -14.03 -7.88
C THR A 52 0.10 -14.69 -8.11
N GLU A 53 -0.74 -14.05 -8.93
CA GLU A 53 -2.00 -14.63 -9.36
C GLU A 53 -1.80 -15.28 -10.75
N PRO A 54 -1.95 -16.60 -10.86
CA PRO A 54 -1.76 -17.26 -12.15
C PRO A 54 -2.85 -16.84 -13.14
N THR A 55 -2.45 -16.65 -14.38
CA THR A 55 -3.36 -16.35 -15.49
C THR A 55 -2.93 -17.10 -16.73
N ILE A 56 -3.91 -17.53 -17.53
CA ILE A 56 -3.66 -18.11 -18.85
C ILE A 56 -3.65 -17.04 -19.94
N ASP A 57 -3.96 -15.81 -19.58
CA ASP A 57 -3.98 -14.68 -20.51
C ASP A 57 -2.63 -13.97 -20.50
N LYS A 58 -1.85 -14.21 -21.57
CA LYS A 58 -0.50 -13.67 -21.71
C LYS A 58 -0.48 -12.13 -21.63
N SER A 59 -1.55 -11.47 -22.09
CA SER A 59 -1.63 -10.01 -22.08
C SER A 59 -1.71 -9.42 -20.66
N LYS A 60 -2.09 -10.23 -19.68
CA LYS A 60 -2.17 -9.79 -18.28
C LYS A 60 -0.89 -9.97 -17.50
N ASN A 61 0.13 -10.60 -18.08
CA ASN A 61 1.38 -10.85 -17.37
C ASN A 61 1.97 -9.54 -16.83
N ASN A 62 2.30 -9.53 -15.52
CA ASN A 62 2.83 -8.38 -14.78
C ASN A 62 1.85 -7.24 -14.55
N LEU A 63 0.59 -7.37 -14.95
CA LEU A 63 -0.43 -6.40 -14.56
C LEU A 63 -0.77 -6.55 -13.08
N ILE A 64 -1.08 -5.44 -12.44
CA ILE A 64 -1.45 -5.43 -11.02
C ILE A 64 -2.80 -6.09 -10.85
N HIS A 65 -2.83 -7.19 -10.11
CA HIS A 65 -4.06 -7.90 -9.77
C HIS A 65 -4.76 -7.26 -8.57
N SER A 66 -4.00 -6.97 -7.51
CA SER A 66 -4.56 -6.44 -6.28
C SER A 66 -3.49 -5.69 -5.49
N VAL A 67 -3.95 -4.83 -4.59
CA VAL A 67 -3.07 -4.10 -3.67
C VAL A 67 -3.11 -4.82 -2.32
N VAL A 68 -1.96 -5.36 -1.91
CA VAL A 68 -1.82 -6.07 -0.63
C VAL A 68 -1.69 -5.08 0.51
N ALA A 69 -0.91 -4.02 0.31
CA ALA A 69 -0.72 -2.96 1.30
C ALA A 69 -0.57 -1.62 0.60
N LYS A 70 -1.23 -0.60 1.16
CA LYS A 70 -1.12 0.77 0.65
C LYS A 70 0.31 1.29 0.81
N GLY A 71 0.74 2.15 -0.11
CA GLY A 71 1.96 2.91 0.05
C GLY A 71 1.68 4.28 0.67
N TYR A 72 2.76 4.95 1.06
CA TYR A 72 2.71 6.32 1.56
C TYR A 72 3.76 7.14 0.85
N LYS A 73 3.37 8.32 0.40
CA LYS A 73 4.26 9.24 -0.30
C LYS A 73 4.28 10.59 0.38
N LEU A 74 5.43 11.25 0.32
CA LEU A 74 5.60 12.64 0.78
C LEU A 74 5.68 13.54 -0.45
N ILE A 75 4.81 14.54 -0.50
CA ILE A 75 4.84 15.54 -1.57
C ILE A 75 5.61 16.75 -1.04
N LEU A 76 6.73 17.06 -1.66
CA LEU A 76 7.59 18.18 -1.30
C LEU A 76 7.06 19.49 -1.91
N LYS A 77 7.54 20.63 -1.40
CA LYS A 77 7.10 21.95 -1.87
C LYS A 77 7.34 22.19 -3.36
N ASN A 78 8.37 21.57 -3.92
CA ASN A 78 8.67 21.63 -5.36
C ASN A 78 7.90 20.60 -6.18
N GLN A 79 6.92 19.93 -5.57
CA GLN A 79 6.10 18.87 -6.15
C GLN A 79 6.85 17.56 -6.42
N ASP A 80 8.08 17.43 -5.96
CA ASP A 80 8.77 16.13 -5.98
C ASP A 80 8.10 15.17 -5.03
N ILE A 81 8.07 13.91 -5.41
CA ILE A 81 7.43 12.85 -4.62
C ILE A 81 8.52 11.95 -4.06
N ARG A 82 8.44 11.71 -2.74
CA ARG A 82 9.28 10.69 -2.09
C ARG A 82 8.39 9.60 -1.53
N TYR A 83 8.73 8.36 -1.82
CA TYR A 83 7.99 7.22 -1.33
C TYR A 83 8.54 6.81 0.04
N ILE A 84 7.72 7.01 1.08
CA ILE A 84 8.08 6.63 2.45
C ILE A 84 7.93 5.13 2.61
N ARG A 85 6.85 4.58 2.06
CA ARG A 85 6.59 3.16 2.00
C ARG A 85 5.97 2.86 0.64
N LYS A 86 6.57 1.95 -0.09
CA LYS A 86 6.01 1.53 -1.38
C LYS A 86 4.75 0.70 -1.17
N ALA A 87 3.82 0.82 -2.09
CA ALA A 87 2.64 -0.05 -2.10
C ALA A 87 3.06 -1.46 -2.46
N LEU A 88 2.58 -2.44 -1.70
CA LEU A 88 2.82 -3.85 -2.02
C LEU A 88 1.68 -4.34 -2.88
N VAL A 89 2.00 -4.84 -4.07
CA VAL A 89 1.00 -5.28 -5.04
C VAL A 89 1.23 -6.73 -5.43
N LYS A 90 0.13 -7.42 -5.71
CA LYS A 90 0.14 -8.76 -6.28
C LYS A 90 -0.12 -8.61 -7.78
N VAL A 91 0.72 -9.25 -8.59
CA VAL A 91 0.61 -9.17 -10.05
C VAL A 91 0.15 -10.49 -10.64
N PHE A 92 -0.38 -10.44 -11.85
CA PHE A 92 -0.66 -11.64 -12.61
C PHE A 92 0.64 -12.23 -13.15
N GLU A 93 0.72 -13.53 -13.11
CA GLU A 93 1.83 -14.28 -13.71
C GLU A 93 1.28 -15.23 -14.77
N TYR A 94 1.70 -15.03 -16.02
CA TYR A 94 1.28 -15.89 -17.09
C TYR A 94 1.87 -17.30 -16.90
N GLN A 95 1.00 -18.28 -16.91
CA GLN A 95 1.39 -19.68 -16.81
C GLN A 95 0.84 -20.43 -18.01
N GLU A 96 1.74 -20.94 -18.82
CA GLU A 96 1.38 -21.76 -19.95
C GLU A 96 0.82 -23.09 -19.47
N LYS A 97 -0.26 -23.56 -20.10
CA LYS A 97 -0.84 -24.85 -19.78
C LYS A 97 -0.01 -25.99 -20.42
#